data_ddff225e7c72e11a5a82c071ec19bdae
#
_entry.id   ddff225e7c72e11a5a82c071ec19bdae
#
_cell.length_a   1.000
_cell.length_b   1.000
_cell.length_c   1.000
_cell.angle_alpha   90.00
_cell.angle_beta   90.00
_cell.angle_gamma   90.00
#
_symmetry.space_group_name_H-M   'P 1'
#
loop_
_entity.id
_entity.type
_entity.pdbx_description
1 polymer ?
#
loop_
_entity_poly.entity_id
_entity_poly.type
_entity_poly.pdbx_seq_one_letter_code
_entity_poly.pdbx_strand_id
1 'polypeptide(L)'
;MKKSINIIVIPLLLLVAVAGCKKSYLDRPSESTIAANNFYTTTTELRLATSNLYGPPWGQFNNGGLISFGDVMAGNGTTGQYQGTDNNELFAVNLSASNGYVNGAWTGLYNIIGQCNNTILGIQQYAPATIPTSDKNAAIAEARFMRGVAYFYLTMHWGAVPIVEDNSKLIANPQINPIIVSDVYKFVTNDLNYAVQNLPLTDVKGRVTTWSAQGMLSKVYLTMAGLGGNGTRNQAYLDSAKKYAGNVCKESGKTLFPSYYDLFKVQNNDVPEDLFALQWAAGADYNLGNRLNNLAPSADLMPKKTGAWSSMNPLYDFYLGYTSQDSIRRKATVMINGDYYPELNAAGGGYTATGVCMKKHIIGNDKDNSSPLMTWSSSPEHNAILRLADVYLIYAEAILGNNASTTDADALLYFNKVRKRAGVNTVSSLDIDIILKERRIELAYEGQYWMDLVRLSYCNPTKALYILNNQDRRYFSYDAKTKVITPAAKTIADVIPATISSFTLQIPATELTANPKLADAPVAYFK
;
A
#
# COMPACT_ATOMS: atom_id res chain seq x y z
N MET A 1 -33.59 33.01 -74.48
CA MET A 1 -32.45 32.15 -74.07
C MET A 1 -31.97 32.27 -72.59
N LYS A 2 -32.66 33.02 -71.69
CA LYS A 2 -32.21 33.17 -70.26
C LYS A 2 -32.93 32.29 -69.21
N LYS A 3 -33.99 31.55 -69.59
CA LYS A 3 -34.76 30.69 -68.67
C LYS A 3 -34.32 29.23 -68.64
N SER A 4 -33.53 28.75 -69.56
CA SER A 4 -33.13 27.34 -69.67
C SER A 4 -31.83 27.05 -68.85
N ILE A 5 -31.03 28.06 -68.56
CA ILE A 5 -29.73 27.87 -67.83
C ILE A 5 -29.97 27.65 -66.34
N ASN A 6 -31.00 28.27 -65.73
CA ASN A 6 -31.27 28.13 -64.29
C ASN A 6 -31.86 26.76 -63.93
N ILE A 7 -32.47 26.01 -64.86
CA ILE A 7 -33.05 24.67 -64.59
C ILE A 7 -31.95 23.58 -64.51
N ILE A 8 -30.82 23.77 -65.20
CA ILE A 8 -29.70 22.78 -65.22
C ILE A 8 -28.71 23.04 -64.08
N VAL A 9 -28.56 24.29 -63.64
CA VAL A 9 -27.62 24.63 -62.59
C VAL A 9 -28.08 24.17 -61.20
N ILE A 10 -29.40 24.19 -60.92
CA ILE A 10 -29.95 23.76 -59.62
C ILE A 10 -29.77 22.25 -59.39
N PRO A 11 -30.07 21.31 -60.32
CA PRO A 11 -29.83 19.88 -60.09
C PRO A 11 -28.33 19.53 -60.07
N LEU A 12 -27.46 20.29 -60.74
CA LEU A 12 -26.01 20.08 -60.70
C LEU A 12 -25.43 20.52 -59.36
N LEU A 13 -25.91 21.61 -58.74
CA LEU A 13 -25.54 22.04 -57.40
C LEU A 13 -26.04 21.06 -56.31
N LEU A 14 -27.22 20.45 -56.48
CA LEU A 14 -27.73 19.41 -55.56
C LEU A 14 -26.93 18.10 -55.67
N LEU A 15 -26.44 17.72 -56.85
CA LEU A 15 -25.60 16.52 -56.99
C LEU A 15 -24.21 16.67 -56.35
N VAL A 16 -23.64 17.88 -56.34
CA VAL A 16 -22.36 18.15 -55.68
C VAL A 16 -22.51 18.16 -54.14
N ALA A 17 -23.68 18.55 -53.60
CA ALA A 17 -23.94 18.55 -52.17
C ALA A 17 -24.11 17.15 -51.57
N VAL A 18 -24.53 16.15 -52.38
CA VAL A 18 -24.70 14.75 -51.93
C VAL A 18 -23.39 13.95 -52.00
N ALA A 19 -22.39 14.40 -52.76
CA ALA A 19 -21.10 13.72 -52.91
C ALA A 19 -20.08 14.10 -51.79
N GLY A 20 -20.43 14.99 -50.85
CA GLY A 20 -19.48 15.68 -49.96
C GLY A 20 -19.30 15.11 -48.57
N CYS A 21 -20.05 14.12 -48.12
CA CYS A 21 -19.90 13.59 -46.77
C CYS A 21 -19.53 12.11 -46.77
N LYS A 22 -18.25 11.82 -46.92
CA LYS A 22 -17.75 10.54 -46.42
C LYS A 22 -17.76 10.60 -44.89
N LYS A 23 -18.43 9.63 -44.25
CA LYS A 23 -18.52 9.48 -42.78
C LYS A 23 -17.14 9.55 -42.13
N SER A 24 -16.09 9.14 -42.81
CA SER A 24 -14.69 9.22 -42.41
C SER A 24 -14.10 10.64 -42.28
N TYR A 25 -14.77 11.68 -42.79
CA TYR A 25 -14.34 13.07 -42.65
C TYR A 25 -14.75 13.67 -41.30
N LEU A 26 -15.81 13.15 -40.69
CA LEU A 26 -16.30 13.55 -39.38
C LEU A 26 -15.69 12.69 -38.25
N ASP A 27 -15.13 11.53 -38.59
CA ASP A 27 -14.49 10.60 -37.65
C ASP A 27 -12.97 10.78 -37.63
N ARG A 28 -12.42 11.98 -37.86
CA ARG A 28 -11.00 12.23 -37.60
C ARG A 28 -10.76 12.22 -36.11
N PRO A 29 -9.94 11.27 -35.60
CA PRO A 29 -9.43 11.39 -34.24
C PRO A 29 -8.74 12.75 -34.13
N SER A 30 -9.02 13.49 -33.06
CA SER A 30 -8.31 14.73 -32.79
C SER A 30 -6.80 14.42 -32.66
N GLU A 31 -5.99 14.91 -33.58
CA GLU A 31 -4.52 14.74 -33.54
C GLU A 31 -3.90 15.47 -32.33
N SER A 32 -4.66 16.38 -31.70
CA SER A 32 -4.25 17.16 -30.54
C SER A 32 -4.78 16.63 -29.20
N THR A 33 -5.65 15.61 -29.21
CA THR A 33 -6.22 15.05 -27.99
C THR A 33 -5.74 13.61 -27.82
N ILE A 34 -5.15 13.29 -26.67
CA ILE A 34 -4.79 11.92 -26.33
C ILE A 34 -6.08 11.12 -26.13
N ALA A 35 -6.36 10.21 -27.04
CA ALA A 35 -7.46 9.26 -26.97
C ALA A 35 -6.90 7.84 -26.87
N ALA A 36 -7.66 6.90 -26.32
CA ALA A 36 -7.18 5.53 -26.12
C ALA A 36 -6.67 4.85 -27.40
N ASN A 37 -7.28 5.18 -28.56
CA ASN A 37 -6.90 4.60 -29.85
C ASN A 37 -5.63 5.18 -30.48
N ASN A 38 -5.07 6.28 -29.95
CA ASN A 38 -3.84 6.89 -30.44
C ASN A 38 -2.74 6.97 -29.37
N PHE A 39 -2.94 6.39 -28.18
CA PHE A 39 -2.00 6.46 -27.07
C PHE A 39 -1.10 5.22 -26.96
N TYR A 40 -1.60 4.00 -27.11
CA TYR A 40 -0.83 2.78 -26.90
C TYR A 40 -0.02 2.33 -28.14
N THR A 41 0.61 3.26 -28.87
CA THR A 41 1.19 2.99 -30.21
C THR A 41 2.69 2.72 -30.19
N THR A 42 3.37 3.01 -29.09
CA THR A 42 4.81 2.80 -28.89
C THR A 42 5.12 2.17 -27.53
N THR A 43 6.27 1.48 -27.41
CA THR A 43 6.78 0.96 -26.12
C THR A 43 6.87 2.08 -25.05
N THR A 44 7.27 3.28 -25.45
CA THR A 44 7.34 4.44 -24.53
C THR A 44 5.97 4.79 -23.96
N GLU A 45 4.93 4.80 -24.80
CA GLU A 45 3.58 5.08 -24.33
C GLU A 45 3.03 3.97 -23.41
N LEU A 46 3.35 2.69 -23.66
CA LEU A 46 3.04 1.61 -22.73
C LEU A 46 3.68 1.87 -21.35
N ARG A 47 4.95 2.29 -21.35
CA ARG A 47 5.68 2.65 -20.12
C ARG A 47 5.09 3.88 -19.40
N LEU A 48 4.61 4.86 -20.17
CA LEU A 48 3.91 6.04 -19.59
C LEU A 48 2.56 5.65 -18.98
N ALA A 49 1.79 4.79 -19.65
CA ALA A 49 0.52 4.29 -19.12
C ALA A 49 0.68 3.61 -17.77
N THR A 50 1.72 2.77 -17.60
CA THR A 50 1.98 2.08 -16.34
C THR A 50 2.60 2.98 -15.28
N SER A 51 3.28 4.08 -15.64
CA SER A 51 3.90 5.00 -14.67
C SER A 51 2.88 5.61 -13.71
N ASN A 52 1.68 5.94 -14.19
CA ASN A 52 0.62 6.50 -13.35
C ASN A 52 0.15 5.53 -12.27
N LEU A 53 0.33 4.22 -12.46
CA LEU A 53 -0.13 3.20 -11.52
C LEU A 53 0.70 3.13 -10.22
N TYR A 54 1.82 3.86 -10.15
CA TYR A 54 2.73 3.82 -8.99
C TYR A 54 2.40 4.84 -7.90
N GLY A 55 1.56 5.82 -8.14
CA GLY A 55 1.33 6.90 -7.18
C GLY A 55 -0.13 7.38 -7.09
N PRO A 56 -0.57 8.36 -7.89
CA PRO A 56 -1.84 9.06 -7.69
C PRO A 56 -3.07 8.17 -7.48
N PRO A 57 -3.29 7.04 -8.17
CA PRO A 57 -4.45 6.19 -7.94
C PRO A 57 -4.53 5.61 -6.52
N TRP A 58 -3.38 5.48 -5.83
CA TRP A 58 -3.28 4.99 -4.45
C TRP A 58 -3.54 6.07 -3.40
N GLY A 59 -3.66 7.34 -3.79
CA GLY A 59 -3.62 8.49 -2.87
C GLY A 59 -4.63 8.39 -1.73
N GLN A 60 -5.88 8.03 -2.00
CA GLN A 60 -6.89 7.90 -0.95
C GLN A 60 -6.59 6.75 0.02
N PHE A 61 -6.11 5.61 -0.48
CA PHE A 61 -5.70 4.49 0.37
C PHE A 61 -4.45 4.84 1.17
N ASN A 62 -3.42 5.39 0.54
CA ASN A 62 -2.18 5.80 1.21
C ASN A 62 -2.44 6.78 2.35
N ASN A 63 -3.24 7.82 2.08
CA ASN A 63 -3.45 8.92 3.02
C ASN A 63 -4.51 8.63 4.09
N GLY A 64 -5.36 7.62 3.90
CA GLY A 64 -6.44 7.27 4.81
C GLY A 64 -6.31 5.88 5.41
N GLY A 65 -6.13 4.86 4.58
CA GLY A 65 -6.21 3.45 5.00
C GLY A 65 -4.89 2.83 5.47
N LEU A 66 -3.78 3.12 4.79
CA LEU A 66 -2.55 2.37 4.96
C LEU A 66 -2.06 2.33 6.42
N ILE A 67 -1.76 3.49 7.01
CA ILE A 67 -1.29 3.57 8.41
C ILE A 67 -2.46 3.45 9.39
N SER A 68 -3.63 4.00 9.07
CA SER A 68 -4.78 3.96 9.96
C SER A 68 -5.21 2.52 10.27
N PHE A 69 -5.36 1.69 9.27
CA PHE A 69 -5.67 0.27 9.51
C PHE A 69 -4.42 -0.49 9.96
N GLY A 70 -3.32 -0.33 9.24
CA GLY A 70 -2.13 -1.13 9.45
C GLY A 70 -1.45 -0.92 10.79
N ASP A 71 -1.51 0.30 11.35
CA ASP A 71 -0.79 0.66 12.58
C ASP A 71 -1.70 1.17 13.69
N VAL A 72 -2.69 2.06 13.42
CA VAL A 72 -3.56 2.59 14.50
C VAL A 72 -4.47 1.49 15.05
N MET A 73 -5.20 0.78 14.19
CA MET A 73 -6.03 -0.36 14.65
C MET A 73 -5.18 -1.43 15.34
N ALA A 74 -3.99 -1.67 14.83
CA ALA A 74 -3.06 -2.65 15.39
C ALA A 74 -2.41 -2.24 16.72
N GLY A 75 -2.60 -0.99 17.18
CA GLY A 75 -2.10 -0.52 18.46
C GLY A 75 -0.63 -0.06 18.45
N ASN A 76 -0.10 0.37 17.30
CA ASN A 76 1.22 0.99 17.22
C ASN A 76 1.17 2.50 17.51
N GLY A 77 0.06 3.15 17.15
CA GLY A 77 -0.10 4.58 17.34
C GLY A 77 -1.54 5.02 17.32
N THR A 78 -1.75 6.31 17.49
CA THR A 78 -3.08 6.93 17.42
C THR A 78 -3.00 8.38 17.03
N THR A 79 -4.07 8.90 16.44
CA THR A 79 -4.20 10.29 16.03
C THR A 79 -4.63 11.16 17.20
N GLY A 80 -3.67 11.59 18.02
CA GLY A 80 -3.89 12.18 19.34
C GLY A 80 -4.68 13.49 19.44
N GLN A 81 -4.74 14.28 18.38
CA GLN A 81 -5.43 15.58 18.44
C GLN A 81 -6.85 15.57 17.85
N TYR A 82 -7.18 14.64 16.99
CA TYR A 82 -8.50 14.54 16.37
C TYR A 82 -9.32 13.44 17.03
N GLN A 83 -9.99 13.80 18.13
CA GLN A 83 -10.99 12.96 18.80
C GLN A 83 -12.33 13.03 18.03
N GLY A 84 -12.30 12.82 16.71
CA GLY A 84 -13.52 12.63 15.95
C GLY A 84 -14.00 11.18 16.03
N THR A 85 -15.26 10.94 15.70
CA THR A 85 -15.88 9.61 15.72
C THR A 85 -15.03 8.58 14.95
N ASP A 86 -14.58 8.91 13.74
CA ASP A 86 -13.79 8.02 12.88
C ASP A 86 -12.49 7.58 13.54
N ASN A 87 -11.77 8.49 14.20
CA ASN A 87 -10.52 8.17 14.89
C ASN A 87 -10.74 7.33 16.15
N ASN A 88 -11.82 7.60 16.89
CA ASN A 88 -12.18 6.81 18.08
C ASN A 88 -12.56 5.38 17.69
N GLU A 89 -13.27 5.19 16.58
CA GLU A 89 -13.61 3.88 16.04
C GLU A 89 -12.37 3.10 15.63
N LEU A 90 -11.39 3.76 14.96
CA LEU A 90 -10.09 3.15 14.64
C LEU A 90 -9.35 2.68 15.89
N PHE A 91 -9.25 3.56 16.89
CA PHE A 91 -8.57 3.27 18.14
C PHE A 91 -9.26 2.12 18.91
N ALA A 92 -10.59 2.12 18.92
CA ALA A 92 -11.41 1.10 19.57
C ALA A 92 -11.51 -0.21 18.77
N VAL A 93 -10.96 -0.26 17.54
CA VAL A 93 -11.08 -1.42 16.61
C VAL A 93 -12.54 -1.81 16.36
N ASN A 94 -13.41 -0.80 16.27
CA ASN A 94 -14.85 -0.97 16.07
C ASN A 94 -15.37 0.02 15.02
N LEU A 95 -14.92 -0.18 13.76
CA LEU A 95 -15.24 0.71 12.66
C LEU A 95 -16.65 0.46 12.12
N SER A 96 -17.42 1.54 12.00
CA SER A 96 -18.74 1.51 11.35
C SER A 96 -18.63 1.56 9.83
N ALA A 97 -19.69 1.14 9.13
CA ALA A 97 -19.78 1.23 7.66
C ALA A 97 -19.77 2.67 7.13
N SER A 98 -20.05 3.67 7.98
CA SER A 98 -20.02 5.10 7.66
C SER A 98 -18.68 5.77 7.96
N ASN A 99 -17.71 5.05 8.54
CA ASN A 99 -16.39 5.58 8.87
C ASN A 99 -15.68 6.09 7.62
N GLY A 100 -15.15 7.32 7.67
CA GLY A 100 -14.50 7.98 6.53
C GLY A 100 -13.23 7.25 6.04
N TYR A 101 -12.49 6.62 6.94
CA TYR A 101 -11.31 5.80 6.58
C TYR A 101 -11.70 4.54 5.83
N VAL A 102 -12.79 3.88 6.26
CA VAL A 102 -13.33 2.67 5.59
C VAL A 102 -13.75 3.01 4.17
N ASN A 103 -14.52 4.10 4.00
CA ASN A 103 -15.00 4.57 2.70
C ASN A 103 -13.85 5.01 1.78
N GLY A 104 -12.92 5.83 2.29
CA GLY A 104 -11.79 6.32 1.51
C GLY A 104 -10.85 5.21 1.05
N ALA A 105 -10.56 4.23 1.90
CA ALA A 105 -9.68 3.11 1.56
C ALA A 105 -10.31 2.17 0.53
N TRP A 106 -11.59 1.84 0.67
CA TRP A 106 -12.33 1.05 -0.33
C TRP A 106 -12.31 1.73 -1.69
N THR A 107 -12.73 2.99 -1.74
CA THR A 107 -12.74 3.79 -2.98
C THR A 107 -11.34 3.88 -3.60
N GLY A 108 -10.31 4.11 -2.78
CA GLY A 108 -8.93 4.20 -3.27
C GLY A 108 -8.42 2.90 -3.88
N LEU A 109 -8.71 1.75 -3.24
CA LEU A 109 -8.29 0.44 -3.76
C LEU A 109 -9.05 0.06 -5.05
N TYR A 110 -10.35 0.35 -5.15
CA TYR A 110 -11.06 0.14 -6.41
C TYR A 110 -10.68 1.14 -7.50
N ASN A 111 -10.23 2.35 -7.14
CA ASN A 111 -9.68 3.29 -8.12
C ASN A 111 -8.44 2.72 -8.81
N ILE A 112 -7.46 2.19 -8.05
CA ILE A 112 -6.27 1.58 -8.66
C ILE A 112 -6.63 0.35 -9.50
N ILE A 113 -7.57 -0.50 -9.06
CA ILE A 113 -8.06 -1.64 -9.83
C ILE A 113 -8.65 -1.16 -11.17
N GLY A 114 -9.48 -0.12 -11.13
CA GLY A 114 -10.08 0.46 -12.33
C GLY A 114 -9.04 0.99 -13.32
N GLN A 115 -8.00 1.69 -12.82
CA GLN A 115 -6.90 2.18 -13.66
C GLN A 115 -6.08 1.02 -14.25
N CYS A 116 -5.81 -0.03 -13.48
CA CYS A 116 -5.13 -1.22 -13.96
C CYS A 116 -5.93 -1.93 -15.06
N ASN A 117 -7.24 -2.10 -14.88
CA ASN A 117 -8.12 -2.70 -15.88
C ASN A 117 -8.10 -1.90 -17.18
N ASN A 118 -8.24 -0.56 -17.11
CA ASN A 118 -8.18 0.31 -18.27
C ASN A 118 -6.84 0.21 -19.00
N THR A 119 -5.73 0.14 -18.26
CA THR A 119 -4.39 -0.01 -18.84
C THR A 119 -4.24 -1.37 -19.54
N ILE A 120 -4.65 -2.46 -18.90
CA ILE A 120 -4.58 -3.81 -19.46
C ILE A 120 -5.40 -3.91 -20.75
N LEU A 121 -6.67 -3.49 -20.68
CA LEU A 121 -7.59 -3.55 -21.83
C LEU A 121 -7.12 -2.61 -22.96
N GLY A 122 -6.64 -1.41 -22.64
CA GLY A 122 -6.10 -0.46 -23.59
C GLY A 122 -4.89 -1.02 -24.36
N ILE A 123 -3.94 -1.65 -23.65
CA ILE A 123 -2.79 -2.32 -24.30
C ILE A 123 -3.25 -3.46 -25.19
N GLN A 124 -4.16 -4.31 -24.69
CA GLN A 124 -4.68 -5.46 -25.47
C GLN A 124 -5.42 -5.05 -26.73
N GLN A 125 -6.17 -3.96 -26.67
CA GLN A 125 -7.03 -3.50 -27.76
C GLN A 125 -6.29 -2.65 -28.80
N TYR A 126 -5.36 -1.78 -28.36
CA TYR A 126 -4.81 -0.73 -29.21
C TYR A 126 -3.32 -0.88 -29.52
N ALA A 127 -2.54 -1.69 -28.75
CA ALA A 127 -1.13 -1.83 -29.01
C ALA A 127 -0.88 -2.60 -30.33
N PRO A 128 -0.24 -1.96 -31.34
CA PRO A 128 -0.06 -2.56 -32.67
C PRO A 128 0.91 -3.75 -32.63
N ALA A 129 0.84 -4.60 -33.66
CA ALA A 129 1.72 -5.77 -33.79
C ALA A 129 3.21 -5.40 -33.91
N THR A 130 3.53 -4.16 -34.27
CA THR A 130 4.90 -3.63 -34.35
C THR A 130 5.61 -3.52 -33.01
N ILE A 131 4.86 -3.41 -31.88
CA ILE A 131 5.44 -3.44 -30.55
C ILE A 131 5.78 -4.88 -30.19
N PRO A 132 6.99 -5.16 -29.69
CA PRO A 132 7.39 -6.50 -29.25
C PRO A 132 6.41 -7.08 -28.22
N THR A 133 6.09 -8.36 -28.35
CA THR A 133 5.16 -9.03 -27.40
C THR A 133 5.69 -9.00 -25.98
N SER A 134 7.03 -9.08 -25.80
CA SER A 134 7.68 -8.93 -24.50
C SER A 134 7.34 -7.60 -23.82
N ASP A 135 7.35 -6.49 -24.57
CA ASP A 135 7.12 -5.15 -24.03
C ASP A 135 5.64 -4.96 -23.64
N LYS A 136 4.73 -5.48 -24.49
CA LYS A 136 3.29 -5.52 -24.16
C LYS A 136 3.03 -6.33 -22.91
N ASN A 137 3.60 -7.53 -22.83
CA ASN A 137 3.43 -8.41 -21.69
C ASN A 137 4.04 -7.80 -20.41
N ALA A 138 5.19 -7.13 -20.48
CA ALA A 138 5.80 -6.47 -19.34
C ALA A 138 4.92 -5.31 -18.81
N ALA A 139 4.35 -4.49 -19.70
CA ALA A 139 3.44 -3.41 -19.30
C ALA A 139 2.13 -3.96 -18.70
N ILE A 140 1.56 -5.02 -19.28
CA ILE A 140 0.40 -5.72 -18.69
C ILE A 140 0.77 -6.32 -17.33
N ALA A 141 1.97 -6.85 -17.19
CA ALA A 141 2.47 -7.44 -15.94
C ALA A 141 2.61 -6.40 -14.82
N GLU A 142 3.07 -5.18 -15.12
CA GLU A 142 3.07 -4.08 -14.16
C GLU A 142 1.65 -3.77 -13.68
N ALA A 143 0.69 -3.63 -14.61
CA ALA A 143 -0.70 -3.35 -14.26
C ALA A 143 -1.35 -4.50 -13.47
N ARG A 144 -1.08 -5.76 -13.82
CA ARG A 144 -1.55 -6.93 -13.06
C ARG A 144 -0.91 -7.00 -11.68
N PHE A 145 0.36 -6.68 -11.55
CA PHE A 145 1.02 -6.60 -10.24
C PHE A 145 0.29 -5.61 -9.33
N MET A 146 0.05 -4.38 -9.80
CA MET A 146 -0.65 -3.34 -9.03
C MET A 146 -2.08 -3.78 -8.67
N ARG A 147 -2.81 -4.38 -9.61
CA ARG A 147 -4.17 -4.90 -9.38
C ARG A 147 -4.17 -6.03 -8.35
N GLY A 148 -3.23 -6.95 -8.44
CA GLY A 148 -3.06 -8.03 -7.48
C GLY A 148 -2.77 -7.52 -6.07
N VAL A 149 -1.90 -6.51 -5.93
CA VAL A 149 -1.63 -5.86 -4.64
C VAL A 149 -2.88 -5.18 -4.08
N ALA A 150 -3.64 -4.46 -4.90
CA ALA A 150 -4.87 -3.79 -4.47
C ALA A 150 -5.93 -4.79 -3.98
N TYR A 151 -6.14 -5.90 -4.72
CA TYR A 151 -7.05 -6.97 -4.28
C TYR A 151 -6.54 -7.69 -3.03
N PHE A 152 -5.24 -7.85 -2.86
CA PHE A 152 -4.68 -8.38 -1.63
C PHE A 152 -5.06 -7.52 -0.42
N TYR A 153 -4.89 -6.19 -0.51
CA TYR A 153 -5.32 -5.27 0.55
C TYR A 153 -6.84 -5.30 0.78
N LEU A 154 -7.65 -5.29 -0.28
CA LEU A 154 -9.11 -5.42 -0.15
C LEU A 154 -9.49 -6.68 0.62
N THR A 155 -8.94 -7.84 0.24
CA THR A 155 -9.27 -9.12 0.86
C THR A 155 -8.80 -9.19 2.30
N MET A 156 -7.63 -8.63 2.61
CA MET A 156 -7.12 -8.58 3.99
C MET A 156 -7.97 -7.71 4.92
N HIS A 157 -8.64 -6.70 4.38
CA HIS A 157 -9.46 -5.80 5.20
C HIS A 157 -10.95 -6.17 5.20
N TRP A 158 -11.52 -6.54 4.05
CA TRP A 158 -12.96 -6.79 3.91
C TRP A 158 -13.34 -8.25 3.67
N GLY A 159 -12.36 -9.13 3.51
CA GLY A 159 -12.63 -10.54 3.21
C GLY A 159 -13.18 -10.73 1.79
N ALA A 160 -14.45 -11.11 1.67
CA ALA A 160 -15.12 -11.30 0.39
C ALA A 160 -15.42 -9.96 -0.29
N VAL A 161 -14.95 -9.78 -1.52
CA VAL A 161 -15.09 -8.54 -2.29
C VAL A 161 -15.40 -8.85 -3.77
N PRO A 162 -16.07 -7.96 -4.51
CA PRO A 162 -16.28 -8.14 -5.95
C PRO A 162 -14.97 -8.15 -6.74
N ILE A 163 -14.86 -9.04 -7.74
CA ILE A 163 -13.79 -9.00 -8.73
C ILE A 163 -14.30 -8.29 -9.99
N VAL A 164 -13.59 -7.24 -10.41
CA VAL A 164 -13.86 -6.45 -11.61
C VAL A 164 -12.63 -6.50 -12.51
N GLU A 165 -12.77 -7.06 -13.72
CA GLU A 165 -11.71 -7.10 -14.74
C GLU A 165 -11.96 -6.14 -15.89
N ASP A 166 -13.21 -5.70 -16.05
CA ASP A 166 -13.64 -4.80 -17.12
C ASP A 166 -14.68 -3.80 -16.55
N ASN A 167 -14.23 -2.56 -16.39
CA ASN A 167 -15.05 -1.50 -15.80
C ASN A 167 -16.29 -1.18 -16.67
N SER A 168 -16.23 -1.38 -17.99
CA SER A 168 -17.35 -1.09 -18.90
C SER A 168 -18.56 -1.97 -18.64
N LYS A 169 -18.35 -3.17 -18.12
CA LYS A 169 -19.45 -4.10 -17.78
C LYS A 169 -20.29 -3.61 -16.61
N LEU A 170 -19.73 -2.77 -15.73
CA LEU A 170 -20.47 -2.18 -14.63
C LEU A 170 -21.49 -1.13 -15.09
N ILE A 171 -21.35 -0.55 -16.28
CA ILE A 171 -22.32 0.39 -16.85
C ILE A 171 -23.67 -0.30 -17.08
N ALA A 172 -23.64 -1.50 -17.64
CA ALA A 172 -24.85 -2.28 -17.91
C ALA A 172 -25.33 -3.10 -16.71
N ASN A 173 -24.41 -3.46 -15.80
CA ASN A 173 -24.68 -4.36 -14.68
C ASN A 173 -23.92 -3.92 -13.42
N PRO A 174 -24.32 -2.82 -12.77
CA PRO A 174 -23.60 -2.22 -11.65
C PRO A 174 -23.68 -3.05 -10.35
N GLN A 175 -24.65 -3.95 -10.26
CA GLN A 175 -24.87 -4.76 -9.07
C GLN A 175 -24.27 -6.14 -9.23
N ILE A 176 -23.13 -6.37 -8.53
CA ILE A 176 -22.36 -7.61 -8.58
C ILE A 176 -22.15 -8.16 -7.15
N ASN A 177 -22.12 -9.49 -7.04
CA ASN A 177 -21.92 -10.16 -5.76
C ASN A 177 -20.46 -10.09 -5.29
N PRO A 178 -20.22 -10.15 -3.98
CA PRO A 178 -18.89 -10.42 -3.46
C PRO A 178 -18.45 -11.83 -3.84
N ILE A 179 -17.14 -12.03 -3.96
CA ILE A 179 -16.52 -13.30 -4.33
C ILE A 179 -15.94 -13.95 -3.07
N ILE A 180 -16.03 -15.29 -2.96
CA ILE A 180 -15.45 -16.03 -1.84
C ILE A 180 -13.95 -15.74 -1.70
N VAL A 181 -13.50 -15.60 -0.47
CA VAL A 181 -12.11 -15.18 -0.12
C VAL A 181 -11.05 -16.01 -0.82
N SER A 182 -11.23 -17.35 -0.91
CA SER A 182 -10.30 -18.24 -1.60
C SER A 182 -10.13 -17.91 -3.08
N ASP A 183 -11.21 -17.51 -3.76
CA ASP A 183 -11.17 -17.16 -5.17
C ASP A 183 -10.56 -15.78 -5.39
N VAL A 184 -10.78 -14.82 -4.48
CA VAL A 184 -10.08 -13.53 -4.55
C VAL A 184 -8.58 -13.73 -4.41
N TYR A 185 -8.12 -14.55 -3.45
CA TYR A 185 -6.70 -14.89 -3.34
C TYR A 185 -6.16 -15.65 -4.57
N LYS A 186 -6.96 -16.54 -5.16
CA LYS A 186 -6.59 -17.21 -6.42
C LYS A 186 -6.44 -16.20 -7.57
N PHE A 187 -7.33 -15.21 -7.65
CA PHE A 187 -7.21 -14.11 -8.61
C PHE A 187 -5.93 -13.29 -8.38
N VAL A 188 -5.64 -12.93 -7.14
CA VAL A 188 -4.39 -12.25 -6.75
C VAL A 188 -3.16 -13.05 -7.17
N THR A 189 -3.13 -14.35 -6.86
CA THR A 189 -1.98 -15.20 -7.24
C THR A 189 -1.86 -15.36 -8.74
N ASN A 190 -2.96 -15.39 -9.51
CA ASN A 190 -2.91 -15.42 -10.98
C ASN A 190 -2.30 -14.14 -11.55
N ASP A 191 -2.67 -12.96 -11.03
CA ASP A 191 -2.10 -11.68 -11.45
C ASP A 191 -0.61 -11.60 -11.11
N LEU A 192 -0.22 -11.99 -9.91
CA LEU A 192 1.18 -11.95 -9.47
C LEU A 192 2.04 -13.02 -10.18
N ASN A 193 1.51 -14.20 -10.49
CA ASN A 193 2.23 -15.21 -11.28
C ASN A 193 2.46 -14.73 -12.72
N TYR A 194 1.48 -14.06 -13.33
CA TYR A 194 1.70 -13.42 -14.63
C TYR A 194 2.82 -12.37 -14.55
N ALA A 195 2.84 -11.60 -13.46
CA ALA A 195 3.90 -10.62 -13.21
C ALA A 195 5.28 -11.27 -13.07
N VAL A 196 5.40 -12.39 -12.34
CA VAL A 196 6.67 -13.15 -12.23
C VAL A 196 7.17 -13.61 -13.59
N GLN A 197 6.26 -14.02 -14.49
CA GLN A 197 6.63 -14.57 -15.80
C GLN A 197 7.02 -13.50 -16.83
N ASN A 198 6.51 -12.27 -16.68
CA ASN A 198 6.59 -11.25 -17.73
C ASN A 198 7.31 -9.96 -17.31
N LEU A 199 7.54 -9.72 -16.02
CA LEU A 199 8.36 -8.61 -15.56
C LEU A 199 9.85 -8.90 -15.77
N PRO A 200 10.66 -7.87 -16.07
CA PRO A 200 12.10 -8.03 -16.21
C PRO A 200 12.78 -8.33 -14.86
N LEU A 201 13.95 -8.94 -14.88
CA LEU A 201 14.80 -9.14 -13.69
C LEU A 201 15.34 -7.81 -13.14
N THR A 202 15.58 -6.84 -14.03
CA THR A 202 16.06 -5.49 -13.69
C THR A 202 15.31 -4.46 -14.49
N ASP A 203 15.04 -3.30 -13.91
CA ASP A 203 14.40 -2.16 -14.58
C ASP A 203 14.98 -0.85 -14.05
N VAL A 204 14.52 0.28 -14.57
CA VAL A 204 14.86 1.59 -14.03
C VAL A 204 14.40 1.68 -12.57
N LYS A 205 15.10 2.50 -11.79
CA LYS A 205 14.85 2.71 -10.36
C LYS A 205 13.38 3.02 -10.10
N GLY A 206 12.79 2.38 -9.11
CA GLY A 206 11.40 2.54 -8.69
C GLY A 206 10.39 1.66 -9.44
N ARG A 207 10.76 1.01 -10.55
CA ARG A 207 9.87 0.07 -11.26
C ARG A 207 9.89 -1.32 -10.62
N VAL A 208 8.73 -1.97 -10.63
CA VAL A 208 8.61 -3.35 -10.17
C VAL A 208 9.29 -4.32 -11.13
N THR A 209 9.85 -5.36 -10.57
CA THR A 209 10.57 -6.42 -11.27
C THR A 209 9.99 -7.79 -10.90
N THR A 210 10.47 -8.86 -11.51
CA THR A 210 10.07 -10.22 -11.11
C THR A 210 10.32 -10.46 -9.61
N TRP A 211 11.33 -9.81 -9.02
CA TRP A 211 11.62 -9.91 -7.58
C TRP A 211 10.55 -9.25 -6.71
N SER A 212 9.96 -8.16 -7.18
CA SER A 212 8.80 -7.52 -6.56
C SER A 212 7.60 -8.47 -6.54
N ALA A 213 7.33 -9.10 -7.68
CA ALA A 213 6.22 -10.04 -7.82
C ALA A 213 6.42 -11.31 -6.97
N GLN A 214 7.63 -11.87 -6.92
CA GLN A 214 7.94 -13.01 -6.06
C GLN A 214 7.85 -12.67 -4.58
N GLY A 215 8.32 -11.49 -4.17
CA GLY A 215 8.18 -10.99 -2.81
C GLY A 215 6.71 -10.86 -2.40
N MET A 216 5.86 -10.28 -3.26
CA MET A 216 4.41 -10.22 -3.00
C MET A 216 3.76 -11.60 -2.96
N LEU A 217 4.10 -12.50 -3.90
CA LEU A 217 3.59 -13.87 -3.86
C LEU A 217 3.94 -14.59 -2.55
N SER A 218 5.16 -14.40 -2.04
CA SER A 218 5.56 -15.01 -0.77
C SER A 218 4.66 -14.55 0.38
N LYS A 219 4.30 -13.27 0.41
CA LYS A 219 3.40 -12.67 1.40
C LYS A 219 1.97 -13.19 1.25
N VAL A 220 1.47 -13.25 0.02
CA VAL A 220 0.13 -13.77 -0.28
C VAL A 220 0.01 -15.25 0.11
N TYR A 221 0.97 -16.10 -0.28
CA TYR A 221 0.95 -17.52 0.07
C TYR A 221 1.09 -17.76 1.58
N LEU A 222 1.93 -16.98 2.29
CA LEU A 222 2.02 -17.06 3.74
C LEU A 222 0.66 -16.72 4.41
N THR A 223 -0.08 -15.77 3.84
CA THR A 223 -1.43 -15.41 4.27
C THR A 223 -2.42 -16.53 3.99
N MET A 224 -2.43 -17.06 2.75
CA MET A 224 -3.31 -18.16 2.34
C MET A 224 -3.09 -19.43 3.16
N ALA A 225 -1.88 -19.65 3.65
CA ALA A 225 -1.56 -20.81 4.47
C ALA A 225 -2.42 -20.90 5.75
N GLY A 226 -2.85 -19.79 6.29
CA GLY A 226 -3.72 -19.74 7.48
C GLY A 226 -5.22 -19.92 7.19
N LEU A 227 -5.67 -19.74 5.94
CA LEU A 227 -7.09 -19.76 5.61
C LEU A 227 -7.78 -21.09 5.98
N GLY A 228 -8.85 -20.99 6.78
CA GLY A 228 -9.62 -22.16 7.21
C GLY A 228 -8.87 -23.11 8.15
N GLY A 229 -7.71 -22.71 8.65
CA GLY A 229 -6.87 -23.51 9.52
C GLY A 229 -7.35 -23.50 10.98
N ASN A 230 -7.62 -24.66 11.55
CA ASN A 230 -7.88 -24.85 12.98
C ASN A 230 -6.56 -25.12 13.71
N GLY A 231 -5.74 -24.09 13.88
CA GLY A 231 -4.44 -24.19 14.56
C GLY A 231 -3.30 -24.72 13.68
N THR A 232 -3.57 -25.13 12.45
CA THR A 232 -2.55 -25.64 11.52
C THR A 232 -2.64 -24.92 10.19
N ARG A 233 -1.50 -24.48 9.65
CA ARG A 233 -1.39 -23.82 8.35
C ARG A 233 -1.23 -24.83 7.22
N ASN A 234 -1.78 -24.53 6.04
CA ASN A 234 -1.63 -25.35 4.85
C ASN A 234 -0.18 -25.44 4.39
N GLN A 235 0.39 -26.65 4.38
CA GLN A 235 1.81 -26.87 4.07
C GLN A 235 2.18 -26.49 2.64
N ALA A 236 1.33 -26.76 1.65
CA ALA A 236 1.62 -26.42 0.24
C ALA A 236 1.73 -24.90 0.02
N TYR A 237 0.94 -24.09 0.75
CA TYR A 237 1.07 -22.64 0.72
C TYR A 237 2.30 -22.15 1.49
N LEU A 238 2.66 -22.80 2.61
CA LEU A 238 3.92 -22.52 3.30
C LEU A 238 5.13 -22.80 2.42
N ASP A 239 5.12 -23.93 1.69
CA ASP A 239 6.19 -24.29 0.75
C ASP A 239 6.30 -23.28 -0.40
N SER A 240 5.15 -22.81 -0.90
CA SER A 240 5.10 -21.74 -1.92
C SER A 240 5.66 -20.43 -1.39
N ALA A 241 5.26 -20.03 -0.18
CA ALA A 241 5.80 -18.83 0.48
C ALA A 241 7.32 -18.93 0.67
N LYS A 242 7.79 -20.07 1.18
CA LYS A 242 9.22 -20.36 1.36
C LYS A 242 9.98 -20.31 0.02
N LYS A 243 9.43 -20.89 -1.04
CA LYS A 243 10.04 -20.88 -2.38
C LYS A 243 10.23 -19.46 -2.90
N TYR A 244 9.16 -18.66 -2.97
CA TYR A 244 9.21 -17.33 -3.55
C TYR A 244 10.03 -16.35 -2.70
N ALA A 245 9.91 -16.40 -1.37
CA ALA A 245 10.76 -15.61 -0.49
C ALA A 245 12.23 -16.03 -0.60
N GLY A 246 12.51 -17.33 -0.64
CA GLY A 246 13.85 -17.89 -0.81
C GLY A 246 14.54 -17.44 -2.10
N ASN A 247 13.81 -17.42 -3.21
CA ASN A 247 14.33 -16.91 -4.49
C ASN A 247 14.75 -15.43 -4.35
N VAL A 248 13.88 -14.58 -3.78
CA VAL A 248 14.23 -13.16 -3.56
C VAL A 248 15.45 -13.03 -2.65
N CYS A 249 15.50 -13.79 -1.57
CA CYS A 249 16.60 -13.75 -0.59
C CYS A 249 17.96 -14.16 -1.17
N LYS A 250 17.97 -15.16 -2.08
CA LYS A 250 19.18 -15.83 -2.53
C LYS A 250 19.64 -15.41 -3.93
N GLU A 251 18.69 -15.05 -4.81
CA GLU A 251 18.95 -14.89 -6.25
C GLU A 251 18.79 -13.46 -6.74
N SER A 252 18.07 -12.57 -6.00
CA SER A 252 17.82 -11.20 -6.46
C SER A 252 19.06 -10.29 -6.48
N GLY A 253 20.11 -10.64 -5.76
CA GLY A 253 21.28 -9.79 -5.55
C GLY A 253 21.00 -8.55 -4.69
N LYS A 254 19.76 -8.36 -4.21
CA LYS A 254 19.38 -7.20 -3.40
C LYS A 254 19.87 -7.35 -1.96
N THR A 255 20.15 -6.21 -1.32
CA THR A 255 20.63 -6.14 0.06
C THR A 255 19.81 -5.13 0.85
N LEU A 256 19.78 -5.30 2.19
CA LEU A 256 19.24 -4.27 3.08
C LEU A 256 20.04 -2.98 2.92
N PHE A 257 19.33 -1.85 2.93
CA PHE A 257 19.98 -0.55 3.00
C PHE A 257 20.77 -0.43 4.31
N PRO A 258 22.03 0.03 4.27
CA PRO A 258 22.91 -0.09 5.44
C PRO A 258 22.42 0.64 6.69
N SER A 259 21.84 1.84 6.52
CA SER A 259 21.35 2.67 7.62
C SER A 259 19.83 2.64 7.69
N TYR A 260 19.27 1.99 8.72
CA TYR A 260 17.82 2.05 8.96
C TYR A 260 17.32 3.48 9.18
N TYR A 261 18.14 4.32 9.86
CA TYR A 261 17.79 5.71 10.12
C TYR A 261 17.62 6.53 8.83
N ASP A 262 18.49 6.29 7.85
CA ASP A 262 18.48 7.04 6.59
C ASP A 262 17.54 6.47 5.54
N LEU A 263 17.03 5.25 5.74
CA LEU A 263 16.17 4.56 4.78
C LEU A 263 14.93 5.37 4.38
N PHE A 264 14.37 6.13 5.31
CA PHE A 264 13.13 6.89 5.12
C PHE A 264 13.35 8.38 4.76
N LYS A 265 14.52 8.73 4.27
CA LYS A 265 14.82 10.08 3.75
C LYS A 265 14.53 10.15 2.26
N VAL A 266 14.01 11.28 1.78
CA VAL A 266 13.64 11.50 0.37
C VAL A 266 14.78 11.19 -0.61
N GLN A 267 16.03 11.55 -0.27
CA GLN A 267 17.19 11.23 -1.12
C GLN A 267 17.45 9.73 -1.28
N ASN A 268 16.85 8.91 -0.46
CA ASN A 268 16.95 7.45 -0.48
C ASN A 268 15.66 6.79 -0.98
N ASN A 269 14.79 7.52 -1.64
CA ASN A 269 13.65 6.93 -2.35
C ASN A 269 14.13 5.85 -3.33
N ASP A 270 13.40 4.74 -3.43
CA ASP A 270 13.64 3.61 -4.34
C ASP A 270 15.05 3.01 -4.20
N VAL A 271 15.53 2.85 -2.99
CA VAL A 271 16.79 2.10 -2.74
C VAL A 271 16.64 0.62 -3.12
N PRO A 272 17.75 -0.13 -3.32
CA PRO A 272 17.67 -1.54 -3.70
C PRO A 272 16.88 -2.43 -2.72
N GLU A 273 16.70 -2.00 -1.48
CA GLU A 273 15.85 -2.67 -0.49
C GLU A 273 14.37 -2.59 -0.85
N ASP A 274 13.92 -1.53 -1.53
CA ASP A 274 12.53 -1.35 -1.92
C ASP A 274 12.21 -2.31 -3.09
N LEU A 275 11.32 -3.24 -2.84
CA LEU A 275 10.80 -4.15 -3.85
C LEU A 275 9.57 -3.58 -4.54
N PHE A 276 8.76 -2.84 -3.80
CA PHE A 276 7.67 -2.04 -4.32
C PHE A 276 7.41 -0.85 -3.40
N ALA A 277 7.47 0.36 -3.95
CA ALA A 277 7.14 1.59 -3.28
C ALA A 277 6.11 2.40 -4.08
N LEU A 278 5.19 3.07 -3.39
CA LEU A 278 4.34 4.09 -3.98
C LEU A 278 5.18 5.34 -4.23
N GLN A 279 5.11 5.85 -5.46
CA GLN A 279 5.94 6.96 -5.92
C GLN A 279 5.15 8.25 -5.93
N TRP A 280 5.70 9.28 -5.30
CA TRP A 280 5.04 10.56 -5.12
C TRP A 280 5.90 11.70 -5.65
N ALA A 281 5.23 12.66 -6.28
CA ALA A 281 5.82 13.92 -6.67
C ALA A 281 5.22 15.06 -5.84
N ALA A 282 6.06 16.01 -5.44
CA ALA A 282 5.57 17.22 -4.81
C ALA A 282 4.72 18.06 -5.78
N GLY A 283 3.73 18.79 -5.26
CA GLY A 283 2.84 19.62 -6.06
C GLY A 283 1.57 18.93 -6.56
N ALA A 284 1.36 17.65 -6.23
CA ALA A 284 0.11 16.98 -6.54
C ALA A 284 -1.07 17.57 -5.75
N ASP A 285 -2.27 17.46 -6.32
CA ASP A 285 -3.50 17.88 -5.66
C ASP A 285 -3.80 17.06 -4.40
N TYR A 286 -4.72 17.57 -3.59
CA TYR A 286 -5.21 16.91 -2.39
C TYR A 286 -5.67 15.47 -2.71
N ASN A 287 -5.21 14.51 -1.91
CA ASN A 287 -5.41 13.05 -2.08
C ASN A 287 -4.73 12.40 -3.30
N LEU A 288 -4.00 13.16 -4.12
CA LEU A 288 -3.20 12.60 -5.21
C LEU A 288 -1.70 12.59 -4.90
N GLY A 289 -1.29 13.21 -3.78
CA GLY A 289 0.08 13.23 -3.27
C GLY A 289 0.23 12.51 -1.93
N ASN A 290 1.46 12.33 -1.47
CA ASN A 290 1.75 11.79 -0.15
C ASN A 290 1.56 12.87 0.93
N ARG A 291 0.67 12.61 1.90
CA ARG A 291 0.33 13.54 2.99
C ARG A 291 0.97 13.18 4.32
N LEU A 292 1.72 12.08 4.42
CA LEU A 292 2.15 11.55 5.73
C LEU A 292 3.03 12.53 6.51
N ASN A 293 3.78 13.42 5.82
CA ASN A 293 4.54 14.47 6.50
C ASN A 293 3.66 15.46 7.29
N ASN A 294 2.37 15.61 6.97
CA ASN A 294 1.49 16.52 7.73
C ASN A 294 1.17 16.04 9.16
N LEU A 295 1.51 14.79 9.47
CA LEU A 295 1.46 14.26 10.83
C LEU A 295 2.56 14.84 11.75
N ALA A 296 3.40 15.75 11.22
CA ALA A 296 4.49 16.40 11.92
C ALA A 296 4.03 17.13 13.21
N PRO A 297 4.85 17.09 14.28
CA PRO A 297 4.51 17.71 15.56
C PRO A 297 4.70 19.24 15.59
N SER A 298 5.30 19.85 14.57
CA SER A 298 5.59 21.29 14.53
C SER A 298 5.42 21.86 13.14
N ALA A 299 4.90 23.09 13.06
CA ALA A 299 4.81 23.86 11.82
C ALA A 299 6.19 24.14 11.19
N ASP A 300 7.27 24.18 11.96
CA ASP A 300 8.64 24.36 11.45
C ASP A 300 9.09 23.21 10.54
N LEU A 301 8.47 22.04 10.65
CA LEU A 301 8.71 20.86 9.82
C LEU A 301 7.85 20.84 8.55
N MET A 302 7.06 21.88 8.31
CA MET A 302 6.11 21.92 7.20
C MET A 302 6.44 23.03 6.21
N PRO A 303 6.15 22.83 4.90
CA PRO A 303 6.28 23.89 3.90
C PRO A 303 5.47 25.13 4.30
N LYS A 304 6.08 26.31 4.19
CA LYS A 304 5.45 27.60 4.55
C LYS A 304 4.86 27.60 5.97
N LYS A 305 5.31 26.72 6.85
CA LYS A 305 4.83 26.55 8.24
C LYS A 305 3.32 26.30 8.34
N THR A 306 2.73 25.54 7.42
CA THR A 306 1.29 25.24 7.38
C THR A 306 1.01 23.74 7.41
N GLY A 307 -0.10 23.33 8.05
CA GLY A 307 -0.63 21.97 7.96
C GLY A 307 0.04 20.94 8.84
N ALA A 308 0.78 21.32 9.88
CA ALA A 308 1.24 20.38 10.90
C ALA A 308 0.09 19.97 11.81
N TRP A 309 -0.24 18.67 11.83
CA TRP A 309 -1.41 18.19 12.58
C TRP A 309 -1.04 17.49 13.91
N SER A 310 0.24 17.23 14.15
CA SER A 310 0.77 16.60 15.39
C SER A 310 -0.05 15.35 15.80
N SER A 311 -0.38 14.51 14.85
CA SER A 311 -1.52 13.63 15.00
C SER A 311 -1.20 12.14 15.05
N MET A 312 0.09 11.74 15.00
CA MET A 312 0.45 10.33 15.13
C MET A 312 1.36 10.13 16.34
N ASN A 313 0.75 9.71 17.44
CA ASN A 313 1.47 9.43 18.68
C ASN A 313 1.61 7.92 18.87
N PRO A 314 2.83 7.39 19.08
CA PRO A 314 3.05 6.00 19.43
C PRO A 314 2.39 5.69 20.78
N LEU A 315 1.84 4.47 20.89
CA LEU A 315 1.22 3.98 22.11
C LEU A 315 2.28 3.35 23.04
N TYR A 316 1.95 3.31 24.34
CA TYR A 316 2.88 2.88 25.37
C TYR A 316 3.40 1.46 25.17
N ASP A 317 2.50 0.49 24.93
CA ASP A 317 2.87 -0.90 24.66
C ASP A 317 3.80 -1.04 23.43
N PHE A 318 3.48 -0.33 22.36
CA PHE A 318 4.31 -0.33 21.16
C PHE A 318 5.73 0.21 21.45
N TYR A 319 5.82 1.35 22.16
CA TYR A 319 7.10 1.94 22.49
C TYR A 319 7.96 1.03 23.38
N LEU A 320 7.36 0.31 24.31
CA LEU A 320 8.05 -0.67 25.15
C LEU A 320 8.61 -1.87 24.37
N GLY A 321 8.17 -2.07 23.14
CA GLY A 321 8.73 -3.06 22.21
C GLY A 321 10.19 -2.79 21.85
N TYR A 322 10.63 -1.52 21.88
CA TYR A 322 12.04 -1.14 21.67
C TYR A 322 12.87 -1.45 22.91
N THR A 323 13.92 -2.23 22.74
CA THR A 323 14.92 -2.44 23.79
C THR A 323 15.93 -1.28 23.85
N SER A 324 16.74 -1.19 24.90
CA SER A 324 17.82 -0.21 24.99
C SER A 324 18.83 -0.32 23.83
N GLN A 325 19.00 -1.51 23.25
CA GLN A 325 19.86 -1.74 22.09
C GLN A 325 19.24 -1.24 20.79
N ASP A 326 17.91 -1.15 20.70
CA ASP A 326 17.17 -0.78 19.48
C ASP A 326 17.04 0.74 19.29
N SER A 327 18.07 1.47 19.69
CA SER A 327 18.09 2.94 19.66
C SER A 327 18.02 3.50 18.24
N ILE A 328 18.59 2.80 17.25
CA ILE A 328 18.59 3.22 15.83
C ILE A 328 17.17 3.21 15.28
N ARG A 329 16.45 2.08 15.38
CA ARG A 329 15.07 1.98 14.87
C ARG A 329 14.12 2.85 15.67
N ARG A 330 14.28 2.90 17.00
CA ARG A 330 13.47 3.77 17.84
C ARG A 330 13.55 5.23 17.36
N LYS A 331 14.78 5.76 17.19
CA LYS A 331 14.98 7.16 16.78
C LYS A 331 14.49 7.45 15.35
N ALA A 332 14.63 6.49 14.44
CA ALA A 332 14.11 6.59 13.07
C ALA A 332 12.57 6.51 12.98
N THR A 333 11.93 5.87 13.96
CA THR A 333 10.48 5.57 13.91
C THR A 333 9.67 6.46 14.85
N VAL A 334 10.22 6.78 16.03
CA VAL A 334 9.54 7.51 17.10
C VAL A 334 10.42 8.65 17.59
N MET A 335 9.89 9.87 17.62
CA MET A 335 10.47 11.01 18.36
C MET A 335 10.06 10.92 19.82
N ILE A 336 10.98 11.23 20.73
CA ILE A 336 10.67 11.48 22.13
C ILE A 336 11.25 12.83 22.57
N ASN A 337 10.73 13.39 23.64
CA ASN A 337 11.18 14.69 24.15
C ASN A 337 12.72 14.72 24.34
N GLY A 338 13.36 15.72 23.76
CA GLY A 338 14.81 15.90 23.78
C GLY A 338 15.59 15.24 22.64
N ASP A 339 14.96 14.43 21.78
CA ASP A 339 15.62 13.93 20.57
C ASP A 339 15.94 15.10 19.62
N TYR A 340 17.17 15.16 19.13
CA TYR A 340 17.62 16.15 18.18
C TYR A 340 17.78 15.54 16.77
N TYR A 341 17.23 16.24 15.77
CA TYR A 341 17.21 15.88 14.35
C TYR A 341 17.82 17.02 13.51
N PRO A 342 19.12 16.96 13.18
CA PRO A 342 19.80 18.02 12.45
C PRO A 342 19.28 18.19 11.02
N GLU A 343 18.72 17.14 10.42
CA GLU A 343 18.16 17.14 9.05
C GLU A 343 16.77 17.75 8.94
N LEU A 344 16.06 17.95 10.06
CA LEU A 344 14.72 18.55 10.10
C LEU A 344 14.83 20.02 10.48
N ASN A 345 14.20 20.91 9.68
CA ASN A 345 14.36 22.37 9.85
C ASN A 345 15.84 22.77 9.87
N ALA A 346 16.64 22.20 8.99
CA ALA A 346 18.09 22.36 8.99
C ALA A 346 18.52 23.84 8.89
N ALA A 347 17.84 24.64 8.07
CA ALA A 347 18.08 26.08 7.96
C ALA A 347 17.78 26.86 9.25
N GLY A 348 16.97 26.33 10.14
CA GLY A 348 16.67 26.87 11.48
C GLY A 348 17.56 26.32 12.59
N GLY A 349 18.59 25.53 12.25
CA GLY A 349 19.52 24.93 13.23
C GLY A 349 19.12 23.53 13.70
N GLY A 350 18.25 22.84 12.97
CA GLY A 350 17.75 21.52 13.33
C GLY A 350 16.44 21.58 14.14
N TYR A 351 15.90 20.39 14.46
CA TYR A 351 14.68 20.25 15.25
C TYR A 351 14.94 19.42 16.51
N THR A 352 14.56 19.95 17.65
CA THR A 352 14.54 19.21 18.91
C THR A 352 13.09 18.86 19.26
N ALA A 353 12.79 17.59 19.40
CA ALA A 353 11.45 17.13 19.75
C ALA A 353 11.05 17.58 21.16
N THR A 354 9.84 18.12 21.32
CA THR A 354 9.29 18.60 22.60
C THR A 354 8.25 17.63 23.17
N GLY A 355 8.00 16.52 22.52
CA GLY A 355 7.01 15.51 22.91
C GLY A 355 7.27 14.17 22.25
N VAL A 356 6.27 13.30 22.28
CA VAL A 356 6.30 11.97 21.68
C VAL A 356 5.48 11.99 20.41
N CYS A 357 6.07 11.58 19.27
CA CYS A 357 5.41 11.57 17.96
C CYS A 357 6.04 10.53 17.04
N MET A 358 5.33 10.13 16.00
CA MET A 358 5.93 9.39 14.89
C MET A 358 7.05 10.21 14.23
N LYS A 359 8.16 9.55 13.86
CA LYS A 359 9.27 10.14 13.08
C LYS A 359 9.30 9.64 11.64
N LYS A 360 8.99 8.38 11.42
CA LYS A 360 9.31 7.66 10.16
C LYS A 360 8.94 8.44 8.88
N HIS A 361 7.76 9.04 8.81
CA HIS A 361 7.29 9.82 7.66
C HIS A 361 7.43 11.34 7.82
N ILE A 362 8.15 11.78 8.85
CA ILE A 362 8.42 13.22 9.04
C ILE A 362 9.76 13.52 8.37
N ILE A 363 9.69 14.10 7.19
CA ILE A 363 10.84 14.38 6.33
C ILE A 363 11.31 15.83 6.39
N GLY A 364 10.61 16.70 7.13
CA GLY A 364 10.93 18.11 7.22
C GLY A 364 10.20 18.97 6.17
N ASN A 365 10.62 20.22 6.01
CA ASN A 365 9.99 21.19 5.14
C ASN A 365 10.53 21.15 3.69
N ASP A 366 10.04 22.04 2.84
CA ASP A 366 10.42 22.16 1.43
C ASP A 366 11.92 22.45 1.20
N LYS A 367 12.57 23.16 2.14
CA LYS A 367 14.02 23.46 2.08
C LYS A 367 14.86 22.25 2.47
N ASP A 368 14.44 21.50 3.50
CA ASP A 368 15.12 20.27 3.94
C ASP A 368 15.17 19.22 2.81
N ASN A 369 14.17 19.22 1.94
CA ASN A 369 14.02 18.26 0.84
C ASN A 369 14.38 18.82 -0.54
N SER A 370 14.84 20.09 -0.64
CA SER A 370 15.10 20.76 -1.91
C SER A 370 13.91 20.65 -2.90
N SER A 371 12.69 20.74 -2.36
CA SER A 371 11.44 20.48 -3.09
C SER A 371 10.49 21.69 -3.00
N PRO A 372 10.67 22.72 -3.83
CA PRO A 372 9.91 23.98 -3.74
C PRO A 372 8.40 23.83 -4.04
N LEU A 373 8.01 22.73 -4.71
CA LEU A 373 6.60 22.39 -4.98
C LEU A 373 5.93 21.64 -3.83
N MET A 374 6.66 21.28 -2.79
CA MET A 374 6.11 20.59 -1.63
C MET A 374 5.05 21.44 -0.94
N THR A 375 3.94 20.80 -0.59
CA THR A 375 2.83 21.40 0.17
C THR A 375 2.51 20.56 1.41
N TRP A 376 1.62 21.05 2.26
CA TRP A 376 1.17 20.29 3.42
C TRP A 376 0.44 18.98 3.05
N SER A 377 -0.09 18.89 1.83
CA SER A 377 -0.82 17.71 1.33
C SER A 377 -0.06 16.91 0.28
N SER A 378 1.18 17.31 -0.03
CA SER A 378 1.96 16.69 -1.10
C SER A 378 3.45 16.75 -0.78
N SER A 379 4.02 15.62 -0.41
CA SER A 379 5.45 15.45 -0.17
C SER A 379 6.06 14.48 -1.21
N PRO A 380 7.37 14.60 -1.50
CA PRO A 380 8.06 13.72 -2.46
C PRO A 380 8.55 12.41 -1.84
N GLU A 381 8.16 12.08 -0.61
CA GLU A 381 8.54 10.82 0.03
C GLU A 381 7.83 9.65 -0.62
N HIS A 382 8.57 8.61 -1.02
CA HIS A 382 8.02 7.35 -1.48
C HIS A 382 7.75 6.42 -0.30
N ASN A 383 6.62 5.70 -0.35
CA ASN A 383 6.25 4.76 0.71
C ASN A 383 6.50 3.32 0.25
N ALA A 384 7.35 2.60 0.93
CA ALA A 384 7.51 1.18 0.68
C ALA A 384 6.26 0.39 1.09
N ILE A 385 5.71 -0.36 0.13
CA ILE A 385 4.63 -1.35 0.34
C ILE A 385 5.23 -2.73 0.62
N LEU A 386 6.38 -3.00 0.01
CA LEU A 386 7.14 -4.22 0.21
C LEU A 386 8.64 -3.91 0.20
N ARG A 387 9.31 -4.22 1.30
CA ARG A 387 10.78 -4.12 1.43
C ARG A 387 11.43 -5.50 1.55
N LEU A 388 12.70 -5.58 1.24
CA LEU A 388 13.49 -6.80 1.38
C LEU A 388 13.50 -7.32 2.83
N ALA A 389 13.51 -6.42 3.82
CA ALA A 389 13.39 -6.79 5.23
C ALA A 389 12.10 -7.57 5.53
N ASP A 390 10.97 -7.16 4.95
CA ASP A 390 9.70 -7.89 5.07
C ASP A 390 9.82 -9.30 4.48
N VAL A 391 10.41 -9.43 3.28
CA VAL A 391 10.62 -10.75 2.64
C VAL A 391 11.56 -11.63 3.46
N TYR A 392 12.59 -11.09 4.10
CA TYR A 392 13.47 -11.84 4.99
C TYR A 392 12.69 -12.43 6.18
N LEU A 393 11.80 -11.62 6.77
CA LEU A 393 10.97 -12.06 7.90
C LEU A 393 9.88 -13.05 7.47
N ILE A 394 9.30 -12.87 6.27
CA ILE A 394 8.37 -13.84 5.65
C ILE A 394 9.09 -15.18 5.40
N TYR A 395 10.32 -15.15 4.89
CA TYR A 395 11.10 -16.37 4.64
C TYR A 395 11.35 -17.15 5.92
N ALA A 396 11.77 -16.46 6.99
CA ALA A 396 11.98 -17.06 8.30
C ALA A 396 10.69 -17.69 8.86
N GLU A 397 9.54 -17.01 8.71
CA GLU A 397 8.25 -17.52 9.16
C GLU A 397 7.75 -18.70 8.32
N ALA A 398 7.95 -18.67 7.00
CA ALA A 398 7.58 -19.77 6.13
C ALA A 398 8.41 -21.05 6.42
N ILE A 399 9.68 -20.88 6.80
CA ILE A 399 10.54 -21.99 7.27
C ILE A 399 10.09 -22.50 8.64
N LEU A 400 9.75 -21.63 9.58
CA LEU A 400 9.16 -22.02 10.88
C LEU A 400 7.93 -22.92 10.64
N GLY A 401 7.08 -22.53 9.68
CA GLY A 401 5.89 -23.30 9.31
C GLY A 401 5.00 -23.60 10.50
N ASN A 402 4.63 -24.85 10.68
CA ASN A 402 3.79 -25.33 11.79
C ASN A 402 4.60 -25.77 13.03
N ASN A 403 5.91 -25.61 13.03
CA ASN A 403 6.74 -25.99 14.17
C ASN A 403 6.61 -24.97 15.30
N ALA A 404 6.76 -25.42 16.54
CA ALA A 404 6.77 -24.55 17.71
C ALA A 404 7.97 -23.58 17.68
N SER A 405 9.13 -24.07 17.20
CA SER A 405 10.35 -23.28 17.02
C SER A 405 11.20 -23.82 15.89
N THR A 406 12.17 -23.03 15.42
CA THR A 406 13.16 -23.46 14.44
C THR A 406 14.55 -22.91 14.72
N THR A 407 15.56 -23.72 14.41
CA THR A 407 16.99 -23.33 14.39
C THR A 407 17.56 -23.46 12.98
N ASP A 408 16.70 -23.50 11.95
CA ASP A 408 17.09 -23.60 10.55
C ASP A 408 18.06 -22.46 10.19
N ALA A 409 19.16 -22.82 9.51
CA ALA A 409 20.25 -21.91 9.21
C ALA A 409 19.83 -20.73 8.34
N ASP A 410 18.99 -20.95 7.32
CA ASP A 410 18.48 -19.90 6.45
C ASP A 410 17.51 -18.98 7.20
N ALA A 411 16.59 -19.55 7.99
CA ALA A 411 15.67 -18.75 8.80
C ALA A 411 16.42 -17.81 9.74
N LEU A 412 17.41 -18.34 10.46
CA LEU A 412 18.27 -17.55 11.35
C LEU A 412 19.13 -16.53 10.60
N LEU A 413 19.71 -16.91 9.45
CA LEU A 413 20.55 -16.04 8.64
C LEU A 413 19.80 -14.75 8.25
N TYR A 414 18.62 -14.90 7.59
CA TYR A 414 17.89 -13.76 7.06
C TYR A 414 17.20 -12.95 8.15
N PHE A 415 16.64 -13.59 9.15
CA PHE A 415 16.10 -12.92 10.34
C PHE A 415 17.17 -12.07 11.05
N ASN A 416 18.34 -12.66 11.30
CA ASN A 416 19.43 -11.96 11.99
C ASN A 416 20.11 -10.87 11.12
N LYS A 417 19.97 -10.87 9.78
CA LYS A 417 20.39 -9.74 8.94
C LYS A 417 19.60 -8.46 9.31
N VAL A 418 18.28 -8.59 9.53
CA VAL A 418 17.43 -7.47 9.95
C VAL A 418 17.89 -6.94 11.31
N ARG A 419 18.09 -7.83 12.27
CA ARG A 419 18.54 -7.47 13.61
C ARG A 419 19.93 -6.81 13.64
N LYS A 420 20.88 -7.37 12.90
CA LYS A 420 22.24 -6.81 12.77
C LYS A 420 22.23 -5.39 12.20
N ARG A 421 21.43 -5.13 11.16
CA ARG A 421 21.25 -3.79 10.58
C ARG A 421 20.74 -2.79 11.64
N ALA A 422 19.83 -3.23 12.52
CA ALA A 422 19.29 -2.44 13.61
C ALA A 422 20.27 -2.27 14.80
N GLY A 423 21.40 -2.96 14.82
CA GLY A 423 22.35 -2.93 15.92
C GLY A 423 21.90 -3.72 17.16
N VAL A 424 20.94 -4.65 17.00
CA VAL A 424 20.43 -5.49 18.10
C VAL A 424 21.01 -6.91 18.04
N ASN A 425 21.10 -7.56 19.20
CA ASN A 425 21.65 -8.91 19.30
C ASN A 425 20.90 -9.91 18.43
N THR A 426 21.64 -10.85 17.85
CA THR A 426 21.10 -11.98 17.11
C THR A 426 20.41 -12.99 18.03
N VAL A 427 19.52 -13.80 17.47
CA VAL A 427 18.88 -14.91 18.17
C VAL A 427 19.38 -16.25 17.61
N SER A 428 19.30 -17.30 18.41
CA SER A 428 19.74 -18.66 18.05
C SER A 428 18.57 -19.63 17.77
N SER A 429 17.35 -19.20 18.01
CA SER A 429 16.11 -19.91 17.69
C SER A 429 15.01 -18.92 17.39
N LEU A 430 14.05 -19.31 16.57
CA LEU A 430 12.86 -18.53 16.20
C LEU A 430 11.60 -19.28 16.59
N ASP A 431 10.64 -18.56 17.10
CA ASP A 431 9.23 -18.93 17.20
C ASP A 431 8.36 -17.82 16.62
N ILE A 432 7.05 -18.04 16.57
CA ILE A 432 6.14 -17.05 15.99
C ILE A 432 6.09 -15.73 16.76
N ASP A 433 6.31 -15.75 18.08
CA ASP A 433 6.28 -14.53 18.91
C ASP A 433 7.50 -13.65 18.65
N ILE A 434 8.67 -14.26 18.55
CA ILE A 434 9.92 -13.58 18.18
C ILE A 434 9.77 -12.94 16.78
N ILE A 435 9.19 -13.67 15.81
CA ILE A 435 9.00 -13.16 14.44
C ILE A 435 8.00 -12.01 14.42
N LEU A 436 6.84 -12.15 15.03
CA LEU A 436 5.82 -11.10 15.05
C LEU A 436 6.31 -9.83 15.78
N LYS A 437 7.05 -10.00 16.87
CA LYS A 437 7.66 -8.88 17.59
C LYS A 437 8.67 -8.12 16.72
N GLU A 438 9.55 -8.85 16.02
CA GLU A 438 10.53 -8.23 15.13
C GLU A 438 9.84 -7.50 13.98
N ARG A 439 8.81 -8.12 13.36
CA ARG A 439 8.01 -7.50 12.31
C ARG A 439 7.32 -6.22 12.77
N ARG A 440 6.71 -6.23 13.96
CA ARG A 440 6.04 -5.06 14.54
C ARG A 440 6.99 -3.85 14.68
N ILE A 441 8.23 -4.09 15.08
CA ILE A 441 9.24 -3.03 15.28
C ILE A 441 9.89 -2.59 13.97
N GLU A 442 10.27 -3.55 13.13
CA GLU A 442 10.95 -3.29 11.87
C GLU A 442 10.06 -2.55 10.86
N LEU A 443 8.79 -2.97 10.77
CA LEU A 443 7.82 -2.49 9.79
C LEU A 443 6.80 -1.50 10.36
N ALA A 444 7.07 -0.94 11.55
CA ALA A 444 6.18 0.03 12.19
C ALA A 444 5.90 1.23 11.28
N TYR A 445 4.66 1.66 11.22
CA TYR A 445 4.14 2.74 10.36
C TYR A 445 4.32 2.50 8.85
N GLU A 446 4.38 1.22 8.43
CA GLU A 446 4.35 0.82 7.02
C GLU A 446 3.06 0.06 6.67
N GLY A 447 2.05 0.11 7.54
CA GLY A 447 0.75 -0.52 7.29
C GLY A 447 0.74 -2.05 7.44
N GLN A 448 1.73 -2.66 8.11
CA GLN A 448 1.93 -4.11 8.09
C GLN A 448 1.39 -4.86 9.30
N TYR A 449 1.39 -4.25 10.50
CA TYR A 449 1.14 -5.01 11.72
C TYR A 449 -0.30 -5.54 11.82
N TRP A 450 -1.31 -4.77 11.36
CA TRP A 450 -2.68 -5.27 11.26
C TRP A 450 -2.80 -6.46 10.32
N MET A 451 -2.11 -6.42 9.18
CA MET A 451 -2.07 -7.52 8.23
C MET A 451 -1.49 -8.80 8.85
N ASP A 452 -0.46 -8.67 9.71
CA ASP A 452 0.11 -9.78 10.46
C ASP A 452 -0.91 -10.37 11.46
N LEU A 453 -1.69 -9.53 12.15
CA LEU A 453 -2.73 -9.98 13.07
C LEU A 453 -3.91 -10.64 12.35
N VAL A 454 -4.37 -10.09 11.21
CA VAL A 454 -5.40 -10.72 10.36
C VAL A 454 -4.92 -12.09 9.87
N ARG A 455 -3.70 -12.18 9.35
CA ARG A 455 -3.10 -13.43 8.91
C ARG A 455 -2.99 -14.46 10.03
N LEU A 456 -2.61 -14.01 11.22
CA LEU A 456 -2.56 -14.86 12.42
C LEU A 456 -3.97 -15.35 12.81
N SER A 457 -4.99 -14.47 12.71
CA SER A 457 -6.37 -14.82 13.07
C SER A 457 -6.94 -15.95 12.21
N TYR A 458 -6.47 -16.13 10.98
CA TYR A 458 -6.94 -17.19 10.10
C TYR A 458 -6.61 -18.59 10.62
N CYS A 459 -5.49 -18.79 11.31
CA CYS A 459 -5.11 -20.08 11.87
C CYS A 459 -5.13 -20.14 13.40
N ASN A 460 -4.92 -19.00 14.08
CA ASN A 460 -4.92 -18.94 15.55
C ASN A 460 -5.65 -17.69 16.04
N PRO A 461 -6.98 -17.64 15.93
CA PRO A 461 -7.77 -16.46 16.32
C PRO A 461 -7.63 -16.12 17.81
N THR A 462 -7.50 -17.14 18.67
CA THR A 462 -7.29 -16.93 20.11
C THR A 462 -6.03 -16.13 20.39
N LYS A 463 -4.90 -16.46 19.74
CA LYS A 463 -3.63 -15.74 19.89
C LYS A 463 -3.72 -14.33 19.33
N ALA A 464 -4.33 -14.16 18.15
CA ALA A 464 -4.50 -12.86 17.54
C ALA A 464 -5.34 -11.91 18.42
N LEU A 465 -6.45 -12.40 18.97
CA LEU A 465 -7.29 -11.66 19.92
C LEU A 465 -6.55 -11.37 21.23
N TYR A 466 -5.78 -12.36 21.75
CA TYR A 466 -4.99 -12.14 22.95
C TYR A 466 -3.99 -10.99 22.76
N ILE A 467 -3.25 -10.97 21.64
CA ILE A 467 -2.30 -9.89 21.34
C ILE A 467 -3.01 -8.55 21.27
N LEU A 468 -4.14 -8.47 20.56
CA LEU A 468 -4.85 -7.21 20.33
C LEU A 468 -5.51 -6.66 21.62
N ASN A 469 -6.08 -7.55 22.45
CA ASN A 469 -6.84 -7.17 23.66
C ASN A 469 -5.96 -6.93 24.89
N ASN A 470 -4.67 -7.32 24.87
CA ASN A 470 -3.77 -7.13 26.00
C ASN A 470 -2.73 -6.02 25.78
N GLN A 471 -2.93 -5.17 24.76
CA GLN A 471 -2.07 -4.01 24.52
C GLN A 471 -2.41 -2.88 25.51
N ASP A 472 -1.38 -2.24 26.06
CA ASP A 472 -1.53 -0.98 26.79
C ASP A 472 -1.60 0.19 25.80
N ARG A 473 -2.81 0.57 25.43
CA ARG A 473 -3.08 1.63 24.45
C ARG A 473 -3.07 3.04 25.04
N ARG A 474 -2.47 3.25 26.21
CA ARG A 474 -2.31 4.58 26.80
C ARG A 474 -1.24 5.39 26.05
N TYR A 475 -1.39 6.71 26.07
CA TYR A 475 -0.29 7.62 25.77
C TYR A 475 0.79 7.53 26.82
N PHE A 476 1.95 8.10 26.52
CA PHE A 476 3.01 8.27 27.47
C PHE A 476 3.74 9.60 27.24
N SER A 477 4.41 10.07 28.27
CA SER A 477 5.39 11.14 28.21
C SER A 477 6.77 10.58 28.50
N TYR A 478 7.80 11.29 28.00
CA TYR A 478 9.19 10.99 28.26
C TYR A 478 9.87 12.22 28.85
N ASP A 479 10.46 12.07 30.02
CA ASP A 479 11.29 13.11 30.64
C ASP A 479 12.75 12.95 30.17
N ALA A 480 13.24 13.94 29.41
CA ALA A 480 14.58 13.90 28.84
C ALA A 480 15.72 13.98 29.86
N LYS A 481 15.45 14.55 31.06
CA LYS A 481 16.46 14.69 32.13
C LYS A 481 16.57 13.42 32.94
N THR A 482 15.44 12.88 33.40
CA THR A 482 15.39 11.69 34.25
C THR A 482 15.35 10.39 33.43
N LYS A 483 15.11 10.47 32.12
CA LYS A 483 14.88 9.33 31.19
C LYS A 483 13.73 8.44 31.61
N VAL A 484 12.77 8.98 32.34
CA VAL A 484 11.57 8.27 32.81
C VAL A 484 10.47 8.33 31.78
N ILE A 485 9.85 7.19 31.54
CA ILE A 485 8.64 7.05 30.73
C ILE A 485 7.45 6.97 31.67
N THR A 486 6.46 7.84 31.48
CA THR A 486 5.26 7.87 32.32
C THR A 486 4.02 7.66 31.44
N PRO A 487 3.32 6.52 31.57
CA PRO A 487 2.06 6.33 30.86
C PRO A 487 0.98 7.28 31.40
N ALA A 488 0.07 7.68 30.51
CA ALA A 488 -1.10 8.47 30.91
C ALA A 488 -1.98 7.67 31.89
N ALA A 489 -2.77 8.39 32.72
CA ALA A 489 -3.64 7.75 33.70
C ALA A 489 -4.72 6.85 33.05
N LYS A 490 -5.17 7.21 31.84
CA LYS A 490 -6.17 6.46 31.07
C LYS A 490 -5.95 6.61 29.55
N THR A 491 -6.65 5.81 28.76
CA THR A 491 -6.69 5.91 27.29
C THR A 491 -7.44 7.15 26.81
N ILE A 492 -7.29 7.50 25.53
CA ILE A 492 -7.99 8.66 24.91
C ILE A 492 -9.46 8.37 24.64
N ALA A 493 -9.81 7.11 24.42
CA ALA A 493 -11.16 6.62 24.21
C ALA A 493 -11.28 5.25 24.88
N ASP A 494 -12.52 4.78 25.03
CA ASP A 494 -12.78 3.45 25.56
C ASP A 494 -12.23 2.38 24.59
N VAL A 495 -11.49 1.44 25.14
CA VAL A 495 -11.02 0.27 24.40
C VAL A 495 -12.12 -0.79 24.46
N ILE A 496 -12.67 -1.13 23.31
CA ILE A 496 -13.65 -2.20 23.18
C ILE A 496 -12.87 -3.50 22.91
N PRO A 497 -13.10 -4.58 23.68
CA PRO A 497 -12.45 -5.85 23.41
C PRO A 497 -12.76 -6.32 21.98
N ALA A 498 -11.71 -6.51 21.19
CA ALA A 498 -11.85 -7.03 19.85
C ALA A 498 -12.38 -8.47 19.86
N THR A 499 -13.19 -8.78 18.86
CA THR A 499 -13.73 -10.11 18.60
C THR A 499 -13.20 -10.61 17.25
N ILE A 500 -13.49 -11.84 16.89
CA ILE A 500 -13.06 -12.37 15.58
C ILE A 500 -13.60 -11.53 14.41
N SER A 501 -14.79 -10.96 14.53
CA SER A 501 -15.37 -10.08 13.52
C SER A 501 -14.63 -8.75 13.38
N SER A 502 -13.86 -8.33 14.37
CA SER A 502 -13.05 -7.10 14.30
C SER A 502 -11.94 -7.19 13.24
N PHE A 503 -11.54 -8.40 12.85
CA PHE A 503 -10.54 -8.60 11.80
C PHE A 503 -11.09 -8.43 10.36
N THR A 504 -12.39 -8.18 10.21
CA THR A 504 -13.02 -7.91 8.91
C THR A 504 -13.79 -6.60 8.99
N LEU A 505 -13.41 -5.64 8.15
CA LEU A 505 -14.10 -4.35 8.09
C LEU A 505 -15.50 -4.48 7.48
N GLN A 506 -16.40 -3.60 7.89
CA GLN A 506 -17.70 -3.49 7.25
C GLN A 506 -17.56 -2.89 5.85
N ILE A 507 -18.37 -3.35 4.89
CA ILE A 507 -18.46 -2.73 3.57
C ILE A 507 -19.02 -1.31 3.73
N PRO A 508 -18.48 -0.29 3.04
CA PRO A 508 -18.97 1.08 3.16
C PRO A 508 -20.49 1.19 2.92
N ALA A 509 -21.18 1.96 3.74
CA ALA A 509 -22.63 2.14 3.62
C ALA A 509 -23.06 2.73 2.28
N THR A 510 -22.23 3.59 1.70
CA THR A 510 -22.43 4.15 0.35
C THR A 510 -22.42 3.08 -0.73
N GLU A 511 -21.51 2.12 -0.62
CA GLU A 511 -21.39 1.00 -1.55
C GLU A 511 -22.56 0.02 -1.43
N LEU A 512 -22.99 -0.29 -0.19
CA LEU A 512 -24.17 -1.12 0.05
C LEU A 512 -25.44 -0.48 -0.52
N THR A 513 -25.54 0.85 -0.48
CA THR A 513 -26.65 1.58 -1.07
C THR A 513 -26.64 1.51 -2.61
N ALA A 514 -25.46 1.65 -3.22
CA ALA A 514 -25.28 1.61 -4.67
C ALA A 514 -25.41 0.17 -5.23
N ASN A 515 -24.90 -0.80 -4.49
CA ASN A 515 -24.92 -2.22 -4.84
C ASN A 515 -25.39 -3.08 -3.64
N PRO A 516 -26.69 -3.27 -3.44
CA PRO A 516 -27.23 -4.09 -2.36
C PRO A 516 -26.77 -5.55 -2.38
N LYS A 517 -26.36 -6.08 -3.53
CA LYS A 517 -25.82 -7.45 -3.64
C LYS A 517 -24.51 -7.67 -2.86
N LEU A 518 -23.85 -6.59 -2.43
CA LEU A 518 -22.68 -6.71 -1.56
C LEU A 518 -23.03 -7.30 -0.18
N ALA A 519 -24.30 -7.28 0.21
CA ALA A 519 -24.80 -7.93 1.43
C ALA A 519 -25.17 -9.41 1.23
N ASP A 520 -25.20 -9.90 -0.01
CA ASP A 520 -25.53 -11.29 -0.33
C ASP A 520 -24.37 -12.23 0.06
N ALA A 521 -24.68 -13.52 0.15
CA ALA A 521 -23.65 -14.54 0.33
C ALA A 521 -22.63 -14.49 -0.84
N PRO A 522 -21.31 -14.57 -0.53
CA PRO A 522 -20.28 -14.59 -1.56
C PRO A 522 -20.44 -15.76 -2.53
N VAL A 523 -20.17 -15.54 -3.80
CA VAL A 523 -20.26 -16.55 -4.86
C VAL A 523 -18.87 -16.96 -5.36
N ALA A 524 -18.77 -18.15 -5.96
CA ALA A 524 -17.54 -18.61 -6.60
C ALA A 524 -17.28 -17.79 -7.89
N TYR A 525 -16.03 -17.43 -8.11
CA TYR A 525 -15.56 -16.77 -9.33
C TYR A 525 -15.02 -17.78 -10.34
N PHE A 526 -14.22 -18.70 -9.88
CA PHE A 526 -13.71 -19.80 -10.69
C PHE A 526 -14.66 -21.00 -10.65
N LYS A 527 -15.05 -21.45 -11.84
CA LYS A 527 -15.91 -22.63 -12.01
C LYS A 527 -15.09 -23.92 -11.97
#